data_f69b8a69e838c34feb2f95d2e2540a68
#
_entry.id   f69b8a69e838c34feb2f95d2e2540a68
#
_cell.length_a   1.000
_cell.length_b   1.000
_cell.length_c   1.000
_cell.angle_alpha   90.00
_cell.angle_beta   90.00
_cell.angle_gamma   90.00
#
_symmetry.space_group_name_H-M   'P 1'
#
loop_
_entity.id
_entity.type
_entity.pdbx_description
1 polymer ?
#
loop_
_entity_poly.entity_id
_entity_poly.type
_entity_poly.pdbx_seq_one_letter_code
_entity_poly.pdbx_strand_id
1 'polypeptide(L)'
;TEEQIVAINKLIDKNKELELSYRFYREYFKSLNIEQFPPSLVLSIVDCFTNTQVGTYKAIQEALNDCHKYGLFKHTPISKTILPNKDDILLVDGKFGNGSKVAMKDFVNRYKGSYEPSSWKDELIFKNCMLLYMKTHYAELVLGNSNHTPNLRGWNHRMENAQHV
;
A
#
# COMPACT_ATOMS: atom_id res chain seq x y z
N THR A 1 -12.93 22.11 28.91
CA THR A 1 -14.38 22.38 28.75
C THR A 1 -14.70 22.60 27.27
N GLU A 2 -15.94 22.40 26.84
CA GLU A 2 -16.41 22.70 25.50
C GLU A 2 -16.09 24.14 25.07
N GLU A 3 -16.22 25.07 25.97
CA GLU A 3 -15.88 26.48 25.74
C GLU A 3 -14.39 26.69 25.42
N GLN A 4 -13.51 25.94 26.07
CA GLN A 4 -12.07 26.01 25.79
C GLN A 4 -11.76 25.42 24.40
N ILE A 5 -12.43 24.34 24.02
CA ILE A 5 -12.29 23.76 22.67
C ILE A 5 -12.78 24.73 21.60
N VAL A 6 -13.92 25.39 21.82
CA VAL A 6 -14.47 26.40 20.91
C VAL A 6 -13.53 27.61 20.81
N ALA A 7 -12.94 28.04 21.93
CA ALA A 7 -11.98 29.16 21.94
C ALA A 7 -10.68 28.79 21.18
N ILE A 8 -10.17 27.57 21.37
CA ILE A 8 -8.99 27.06 20.64
C ILE A 8 -9.29 26.97 19.13
N ASN A 9 -10.43 26.42 18.76
CA ASN A 9 -10.83 26.31 17.34
C ASN A 9 -10.99 27.66 16.64
N LYS A 10 -11.36 28.72 17.37
CA LYS A 10 -11.40 30.08 16.85
C LYS A 10 -10.01 30.69 16.61
N LEU A 11 -9.00 30.22 17.33
CA LEU A 11 -7.61 30.67 17.20
C LEU A 11 -6.84 29.93 16.11
N ILE A 12 -7.36 28.81 15.65
CA ILE A 12 -6.74 28.04 14.57
C ILE A 12 -6.99 28.77 13.23
N ASP A 13 -5.91 29.32 12.69
CA ASP A 13 -5.93 29.81 11.30
C ASP A 13 -6.05 28.62 10.36
N LYS A 14 -7.23 28.48 9.72
CA LYS A 14 -7.54 27.38 8.79
C LYS A 14 -6.52 27.25 7.64
N ASN A 15 -6.00 28.37 7.17
CA ASN A 15 -5.00 28.36 6.11
C ASN A 15 -3.68 27.76 6.60
N LYS A 16 -3.28 28.11 7.83
CA LYS A 16 -2.09 27.58 8.46
C LYS A 16 -2.24 26.09 8.81
N GLU A 17 -3.41 25.69 9.27
CA GLU A 17 -3.74 24.27 9.51
C GLU A 17 -3.65 23.47 8.23
N LEU A 18 -4.23 23.98 7.14
CA LEU A 18 -4.17 23.33 5.83
C LEU A 18 -2.73 23.22 5.33
N GLU A 19 -1.93 24.28 5.44
CA GLU A 19 -0.51 24.27 5.06
C GLU A 19 0.28 23.23 5.86
N LEU A 20 0.08 23.18 7.19
CA LEU A 20 0.74 22.20 8.07
C LEU A 20 0.31 20.77 7.72
N SER A 21 -0.97 20.57 7.40
CA SER A 21 -1.50 19.28 6.97
C SER A 21 -0.86 18.84 5.64
N TYR A 22 -0.80 19.72 4.66
CA TYR A 22 -0.12 19.43 3.39
C TYR A 22 1.37 19.10 3.58
N ARG A 23 2.06 19.85 4.43
CA ARG A 23 3.47 19.60 4.75
C ARG A 23 3.65 18.26 5.43
N PHE A 24 2.81 17.95 6.42
CA PHE A 24 2.82 16.66 7.11
C PHE A 24 2.59 15.49 6.14
N TYR A 25 1.53 15.55 5.33
CA TYR A 25 1.23 14.48 4.39
C TYR A 25 2.30 14.34 3.31
N ARG A 26 2.87 15.43 2.83
CA ARG A 26 3.97 15.40 1.86
C ARG A 26 5.18 14.64 2.42
N GLU A 27 5.61 14.97 3.64
CA GLU A 27 6.74 14.28 4.28
C GLU A 27 6.39 12.82 4.63
N TYR A 28 5.18 12.58 5.11
CA TYR A 28 4.70 11.24 5.44
C TYR A 28 4.70 10.30 4.21
N PHE A 29 4.20 10.77 3.08
CA PHE A 29 4.15 9.97 1.85
C PHE A 29 5.45 10.02 1.03
N LYS A 30 6.41 10.84 1.41
CA LYS A 30 7.72 10.90 0.74
C LYS A 30 8.45 9.55 0.78
N SER A 31 8.35 8.83 1.89
CA SER A 31 8.93 7.49 2.03
C SER A 31 8.27 6.46 1.12
N LEU A 32 6.98 6.64 0.82
CA LEU A 32 6.23 5.77 -0.06
C LEU A 32 6.62 5.93 -1.54
N ASN A 33 7.13 7.11 -1.93
CA ASN A 33 7.48 7.44 -3.32
C ASN A 33 6.36 7.09 -4.31
N ILE A 34 5.24 7.77 -4.18
CA ILE A 34 3.97 7.49 -4.89
C ILE A 34 4.15 7.39 -6.41
N GLU A 35 5.11 8.13 -6.97
CA GLU A 35 5.38 8.20 -8.41
C GLU A 35 5.82 6.86 -9.03
N GLN A 36 6.25 5.91 -8.21
CA GLN A 36 6.65 4.59 -8.69
C GLN A 36 5.47 3.63 -8.91
N PHE A 37 4.26 4.00 -8.46
CA PHE A 37 3.09 3.15 -8.60
C PHE A 37 2.21 3.59 -9.78
N PRO A 38 1.49 2.65 -10.42
CA PRO A 38 0.46 3.00 -11.40
C PRO A 38 -0.60 3.92 -10.76
N PRO A 39 -1.08 4.95 -11.46
CA PRO A 39 -2.09 5.86 -10.92
C PRO A 39 -3.34 5.16 -10.37
N SER A 40 -3.78 4.08 -11.01
CA SER A 40 -4.91 3.25 -10.58
C SER A 40 -4.73 2.59 -9.21
N LEU A 41 -3.49 2.41 -8.75
CA LEU A 41 -3.16 1.78 -7.47
C LEU A 41 -2.91 2.80 -6.35
N VAL A 42 -2.62 4.05 -6.70
CA VAL A 42 -2.16 5.07 -5.73
C VAL A 42 -3.14 5.25 -4.58
N LEU A 43 -4.44 5.41 -4.86
CA LEU A 43 -5.43 5.63 -3.81
C LEU A 43 -5.52 4.45 -2.84
N SER A 44 -5.56 3.22 -3.36
CA SER A 44 -5.62 2.02 -2.52
C SER A 44 -4.35 1.85 -1.67
N ILE A 45 -3.18 2.13 -2.24
CA ILE A 45 -1.89 2.06 -1.54
C ILE A 45 -1.81 3.12 -0.45
N VAL A 46 -2.21 4.37 -0.74
CA VAL A 46 -2.22 5.47 0.22
C VAL A 46 -3.16 5.17 1.38
N ASP A 47 -4.36 4.67 1.12
CA ASP A 47 -5.30 4.30 2.17
C ASP A 47 -4.76 3.18 3.07
N CYS A 48 -4.17 2.14 2.50
CA CYS A 48 -3.51 1.09 3.27
C CYS A 48 -2.34 1.66 4.09
N PHE A 49 -1.50 2.49 3.49
CA PHE A 49 -0.29 3.04 4.11
C PHE A 49 -0.60 3.95 5.31
N THR A 50 -1.70 4.70 5.27
CA THR A 50 -2.14 5.52 6.41
C THR A 50 -2.52 4.68 7.64
N ASN A 51 -2.93 3.44 7.45
CA ASN A 51 -3.30 2.54 8.54
C ASN A 51 -2.08 1.76 9.07
N THR A 52 -1.24 1.26 8.19
CA THR A 52 -0.03 0.51 8.55
C THR A 52 1.01 0.54 7.44
N GLN A 53 2.14 1.20 7.67
CA GLN A 53 3.23 1.27 6.71
C GLN A 53 3.84 -0.11 6.43
N VAL A 54 4.19 -0.84 7.48
CA VAL A 54 4.82 -2.15 7.39
C VAL A 54 3.88 -3.17 6.75
N GLY A 55 2.61 -3.17 7.14
CA GLY A 55 1.59 -4.04 6.56
C GLY A 55 1.39 -3.78 5.08
N THR A 56 1.36 -2.50 4.67
CA THR A 56 1.24 -2.12 3.26
C THR A 56 2.44 -2.59 2.44
N TYR A 57 3.65 -2.42 2.94
CA TYR A 57 4.85 -2.89 2.23
C TYR A 57 4.88 -4.41 2.10
N LYS A 58 4.49 -5.15 3.14
CA LYS A 58 4.34 -6.61 3.06
C LYS A 58 3.30 -6.99 2.01
N ALA A 59 2.13 -6.36 2.02
CA ALA A 59 1.08 -6.64 1.06
C ALA A 59 1.50 -6.36 -0.40
N ILE A 60 2.27 -5.29 -0.63
CA ILE A 60 2.84 -4.98 -1.95
C ILE A 60 3.86 -6.06 -2.36
N GLN A 61 4.75 -6.50 -1.45
CA GLN A 61 5.76 -7.52 -1.72
C GLN A 61 5.11 -8.87 -2.07
N GLU A 62 4.08 -9.27 -1.31
CA GLU A 62 3.29 -10.48 -1.60
C GLU A 62 2.58 -10.38 -2.96
N ALA A 63 1.92 -9.25 -3.23
CA ALA A 63 1.26 -9.03 -4.51
C ALA A 63 2.23 -9.09 -5.70
N LEU A 64 3.46 -8.57 -5.54
CA LEU A 64 4.51 -8.68 -6.56
C LEU A 64 4.96 -10.13 -6.75
N ASN A 65 5.16 -10.89 -5.67
CA ASN A 65 5.50 -12.31 -5.73
C ASN A 65 4.42 -13.10 -6.47
N ASP A 66 3.15 -12.91 -6.12
CA ASP A 66 2.03 -13.57 -6.79
C ASP A 66 1.92 -13.18 -8.26
N CYS A 67 1.98 -11.90 -8.58
CA CYS A 67 1.93 -11.44 -9.97
C CYS A 67 3.07 -12.02 -10.81
N HIS A 68 4.28 -12.15 -10.27
CA HIS A 68 5.39 -12.80 -10.93
C HIS A 68 5.14 -14.30 -11.13
N LYS A 69 4.69 -14.99 -10.09
CA LYS A 69 4.37 -16.42 -10.10
C LYS A 69 3.30 -16.75 -11.15
N TYR A 70 2.32 -15.89 -11.32
CA TYR A 70 1.29 -16.01 -12.36
C TYR A 70 1.74 -15.54 -13.74
N GLY A 71 3.00 -15.16 -13.89
CA GLY A 71 3.58 -14.77 -15.19
C GLY A 71 3.13 -13.41 -15.71
N LEU A 72 2.58 -12.54 -14.83
CA LEU A 72 2.10 -11.22 -15.22
C LEU A 72 3.25 -10.26 -15.55
N PHE A 73 4.44 -10.46 -15.02
CA PHE A 73 5.65 -9.75 -15.40
C PHE A 73 6.90 -10.59 -15.17
N LYS A 74 8.01 -10.17 -15.80
CA LYS A 74 9.30 -10.81 -15.63
C LYS A 74 10.18 -9.93 -14.72
N HIS A 75 10.82 -10.57 -13.75
CA HIS A 75 11.77 -9.93 -12.86
C HIS A 75 12.96 -10.87 -12.64
N THR A 76 14.16 -10.28 -12.61
CA THR A 76 15.36 -11.00 -12.18
C THR A 76 15.75 -10.49 -10.80
N PRO A 77 15.72 -11.31 -9.75
CA PRO A 77 16.09 -10.89 -8.41
C PRO A 77 17.51 -10.28 -8.38
N ILE A 78 17.65 -9.11 -7.77
CA ILE A 78 18.93 -8.39 -7.68
C ILE A 78 19.86 -9.06 -6.68
N SER A 79 19.31 -9.78 -5.71
CA SER A 79 20.06 -10.40 -4.62
C SER A 79 19.97 -11.92 -4.71
N LYS A 80 21.09 -12.58 -4.36
CA LYS A 80 21.14 -14.03 -4.11
C LYS A 80 20.55 -14.40 -2.73
N THR A 81 19.63 -13.60 -2.19
CA THR A 81 18.97 -13.89 -0.93
C THR A 81 18.22 -15.23 -1.06
N ILE A 82 18.44 -16.12 -0.12
CA ILE A 82 17.65 -17.34 -0.02
C ILE A 82 16.25 -16.93 0.41
N LEU A 83 15.30 -17.05 -0.51
CA LEU A 83 13.91 -16.75 -0.24
C LEU A 83 13.21 -17.96 0.39
N PRO A 84 12.25 -17.76 1.30
CA PRO A 84 11.51 -18.85 1.94
C PRO A 84 10.81 -19.76 0.93
N ASN A 85 10.31 -19.17 -0.15
CA ASN A 85 9.68 -19.87 -1.25
C ASN A 85 10.53 -19.67 -2.51
N LYS A 86 10.84 -20.76 -3.22
CA LYS A 86 11.68 -20.74 -4.42
C LYS A 86 11.12 -19.93 -5.59
N ASP A 87 9.80 -19.77 -5.62
CA ASP A 87 9.09 -19.05 -6.68
C ASP A 87 8.91 -17.54 -6.36
N ASP A 88 9.31 -17.12 -5.16
CA ASP A 88 9.27 -15.72 -4.78
C ASP A 88 10.44 -14.95 -5.41
N ILE A 89 10.21 -13.68 -5.68
CA ILE A 89 11.24 -12.73 -6.16
C ILE A 89 11.67 -11.73 -5.08
N LEU A 90 10.86 -11.60 -4.03
CA LEU A 90 11.08 -10.69 -2.92
C LEU A 90 10.91 -11.39 -1.58
N LEU A 91 11.74 -11.02 -0.61
CA LEU A 91 11.49 -11.31 0.79
C LEU A 91 10.39 -10.39 1.29
N VAL A 92 9.38 -10.96 1.95
CA VAL A 92 8.26 -10.23 2.54
C VAL A 92 8.63 -9.76 3.94
N ASP A 93 9.43 -8.71 4.02
CA ASP A 93 9.98 -8.19 5.28
C ASP A 93 9.33 -6.86 5.73
N GLY A 94 8.47 -6.28 4.89
CA GLY A 94 7.84 -4.98 5.14
C GLY A 94 8.79 -3.79 4.97
N LYS A 95 9.94 -3.98 4.29
CA LYS A 95 10.88 -2.92 3.96
C LYS A 95 10.85 -2.66 2.46
N PHE A 96 10.36 -1.51 2.06
CA PHE A 96 10.31 -1.14 0.65
C PHE A 96 11.67 -0.64 0.15
N GLY A 97 12.65 -1.54 0.16
CA GLY A 97 14.02 -1.30 -0.26
C GLY A 97 14.22 -1.37 -1.78
N ASN A 98 15.49 -1.42 -2.21
CA ASN A 98 15.85 -1.42 -3.63
C ASN A 98 15.24 -2.60 -4.40
N GLY A 99 15.21 -3.80 -3.82
CA GLY A 99 14.60 -4.97 -4.45
C GLY A 99 13.12 -4.75 -4.78
N SER A 100 12.34 -4.28 -3.80
CA SER A 100 10.90 -3.99 -3.98
C SER A 100 10.67 -2.88 -5.01
N LYS A 101 11.51 -1.83 -5.01
CA LYS A 101 11.42 -0.73 -5.98
C LYS A 101 11.69 -1.20 -7.41
N VAL A 102 12.70 -2.05 -7.61
CA VAL A 102 13.01 -2.58 -8.95
C VAL A 102 11.94 -3.54 -9.41
N ALA A 103 11.45 -4.44 -8.55
CA ALA A 103 10.35 -5.33 -8.90
C ALA A 103 9.07 -4.56 -9.27
N MET A 104 8.74 -3.50 -8.51
CA MET A 104 7.61 -2.62 -8.85
C MET A 104 7.84 -1.89 -10.18
N LYS A 105 9.06 -1.40 -10.44
CA LYS A 105 9.41 -0.78 -11.71
C LYS A 105 9.26 -1.76 -12.89
N ASP A 106 9.66 -3.00 -12.73
CA ASP A 106 9.53 -4.03 -13.76
C ASP A 106 8.05 -4.36 -13.99
N PHE A 107 7.25 -4.46 -12.93
CA PHE A 107 5.82 -4.60 -13.03
C PHE A 107 5.18 -3.44 -13.80
N VAL A 108 5.55 -2.19 -13.50
CA VAL A 108 5.04 -0.99 -14.19
C VAL A 108 5.55 -0.87 -15.61
N ASN A 109 6.83 -1.17 -15.87
CA ASN A 109 7.44 -1.00 -17.21
C ASN A 109 6.91 -1.98 -18.23
N ARG A 110 6.36 -3.10 -17.82
CA ARG A 110 5.65 -4.02 -18.72
C ARG A 110 4.57 -3.30 -19.51
N TYR A 111 3.98 -2.23 -18.96
CA TYR A 111 2.90 -1.47 -19.59
C TYR A 111 3.37 -0.38 -20.54
N LYS A 112 4.63 0.00 -20.52
CA LYS A 112 5.14 1.12 -21.34
C LYS A 112 5.26 0.81 -22.84
N GLY A 113 4.87 -0.38 -23.29
CA GLY A 113 4.95 -0.78 -24.70
C GLY A 113 3.64 -1.12 -25.39
N SER A 114 2.54 -1.27 -24.67
CA SER A 114 1.27 -1.64 -25.28
C SER A 114 0.10 -0.95 -24.54
N TYR A 115 -0.59 -0.10 -25.25
CA TYR A 115 -1.90 0.44 -24.90
C TYR A 115 -2.97 -0.67 -25.05
N GLU A 116 -2.67 -1.85 -24.52
CA GLU A 116 -3.57 -2.99 -24.59
C GLU A 116 -4.53 -2.96 -23.39
N PRO A 117 -5.82 -3.24 -23.60
CA PRO A 117 -6.81 -3.31 -22.50
C PRO A 117 -6.50 -4.37 -21.43
N SER A 118 -5.51 -5.22 -21.68
CA SER A 118 -5.02 -6.21 -20.70
C SER A 118 -4.24 -5.59 -19.52
N SER A 119 -3.66 -4.42 -19.69
CA SER A 119 -2.81 -3.80 -18.66
C SER A 119 -3.58 -3.45 -17.38
N TRP A 120 -4.75 -2.88 -17.48
CA TRP A 120 -5.56 -2.54 -16.31
C TRP A 120 -6.14 -3.77 -15.58
N LYS A 121 -6.29 -4.91 -16.28
CA LYS A 121 -6.67 -6.19 -15.65
C LYS A 121 -5.57 -6.69 -14.73
N ASP A 122 -4.33 -6.56 -15.13
CA ASP A 122 -3.18 -6.97 -14.31
C ASP A 122 -2.99 -6.05 -13.10
N GLU A 123 -3.23 -4.75 -13.26
CA GLU A 123 -3.27 -3.81 -12.12
C GLU A 123 -4.41 -4.15 -11.16
N LEU A 124 -5.56 -4.55 -11.68
CA LEU A 124 -6.67 -5.02 -10.87
C LEU A 124 -6.33 -6.32 -10.13
N ILE A 125 -5.63 -7.26 -10.77
CA ILE A 125 -5.13 -8.48 -10.12
C ILE A 125 -4.15 -8.10 -8.99
N PHE A 126 -3.17 -7.24 -9.27
CA PHE A 126 -2.25 -6.76 -8.26
C PHE A 126 -2.98 -6.11 -7.08
N LYS A 127 -3.93 -5.20 -7.38
CA LYS A 127 -4.75 -4.53 -6.35
C LYS A 127 -5.50 -5.53 -5.48
N ASN A 128 -6.15 -6.51 -6.09
CA ASN A 128 -6.91 -7.52 -5.36
C ASN A 128 -6.01 -8.40 -4.49
N CYS A 129 -4.85 -8.83 -4.99
CA CYS A 129 -3.86 -9.54 -4.19
C CYS A 129 -3.41 -8.70 -2.99
N MET A 130 -2.99 -7.46 -3.22
CA MET A 130 -2.57 -6.55 -2.15
C MET A 130 -3.67 -6.36 -1.09
N LEU A 131 -4.91 -6.13 -1.49
CA LEU A 131 -6.03 -5.94 -0.55
C LEU A 131 -6.36 -7.21 0.22
N LEU A 132 -6.21 -8.39 -0.38
CA LEU A 132 -6.35 -9.67 0.30
C LEU A 132 -5.31 -9.82 1.42
N TYR A 133 -4.04 -9.53 1.13
CA TYR A 133 -2.97 -9.56 2.14
C TYR A 133 -3.17 -8.52 3.23
N MET A 134 -3.71 -7.35 2.91
CA MET A 134 -4.09 -6.35 3.91
C MET A 134 -5.19 -6.87 4.84
N LYS A 135 -6.22 -7.53 4.32
CA LYS A 135 -7.27 -8.17 5.14
C LYS A 135 -6.69 -9.24 6.07
N THR A 136 -5.79 -10.06 5.56
CA THR A 136 -5.09 -11.08 6.35
C THR A 136 -4.26 -10.43 7.47
N HIS A 137 -3.51 -9.39 7.15
CA HIS A 137 -2.72 -8.65 8.13
C HIS A 137 -3.59 -8.05 9.25
N TYR A 138 -4.73 -7.45 8.91
CA TYR A 138 -5.66 -6.94 9.93
C TYR A 138 -6.25 -8.04 10.81
N ALA A 139 -6.56 -9.20 10.23
CA ALA A 139 -7.01 -10.35 11.00
C ALA A 139 -5.91 -10.84 11.97
N GLU A 140 -4.65 -10.91 11.53
CA GLU A 140 -3.50 -11.26 12.37
C GLU A 140 -3.30 -10.28 13.53
N LEU A 141 -3.46 -8.97 13.28
CA LEU A 141 -3.39 -7.95 14.33
C LEU A 141 -4.45 -8.17 15.42
N VAL A 142 -5.67 -8.53 15.03
CA VAL A 142 -6.77 -8.81 15.98
C VAL A 142 -6.51 -10.11 16.74
N LEU A 143 -6.02 -11.15 16.08
CA LEU A 143 -5.66 -12.42 16.72
C LEU A 143 -4.50 -12.24 17.71
N GLY A 144 -3.54 -11.38 17.38
CA GLY A 144 -2.42 -11.05 18.26
C GLY A 144 -2.80 -10.15 19.44
N ASN A 145 -3.81 -9.29 19.28
CA ASN A 145 -4.27 -8.39 20.32
C ASN A 145 -5.76 -8.04 20.11
N SER A 146 -6.61 -8.60 20.96
CA SER A 146 -8.09 -8.40 20.92
C SER A 146 -8.53 -6.94 21.09
N ASN A 147 -7.68 -6.04 21.60
CA ASN A 147 -7.98 -4.62 21.68
C ASN A 147 -8.18 -3.98 20.28
N HIS A 148 -7.70 -4.63 19.22
CA HIS A 148 -7.92 -4.20 17.84
C HIS A 148 -9.27 -4.65 17.26
N THR A 149 -10.02 -5.50 17.94
CA THR A 149 -11.33 -6.01 17.46
C THR A 149 -12.29 -4.91 17.03
N PRO A 150 -12.46 -3.78 17.77
CA PRO A 150 -13.32 -2.69 17.33
C PRO A 150 -12.92 -2.06 15.98
N ASN A 151 -11.63 -2.13 15.65
CA ASN A 151 -11.10 -1.53 14.43
C ASN A 151 -11.31 -2.41 13.19
N LEU A 152 -11.47 -3.73 13.38
CA LEU A 152 -11.52 -4.70 12.28
C LEU A 152 -12.65 -4.41 11.30
N ARG A 153 -13.84 -4.02 11.81
CA ARG A 153 -14.97 -3.66 10.97
C ARG A 153 -14.67 -2.46 10.07
N GLY A 154 -14.05 -1.43 10.63
CA GLY A 154 -13.65 -0.24 9.89
C GLY A 154 -12.57 -0.55 8.84
N TRP A 155 -11.60 -1.37 9.18
CA TRP A 155 -10.54 -1.81 8.25
C TRP A 155 -11.12 -2.63 7.09
N ASN A 156 -11.99 -3.61 7.37
CA ASN A 156 -12.62 -4.41 6.32
C ASN A 156 -13.50 -3.55 5.39
N HIS A 157 -14.27 -2.62 5.93
CA HIS A 157 -15.08 -1.71 5.12
C HIS A 157 -14.23 -0.83 4.19
N ARG A 158 -13.07 -0.35 4.64
CA ARG A 158 -12.13 0.38 3.78
C ARG A 158 -11.59 -0.49 2.66
N MET A 159 -11.22 -1.74 2.96
CA MET A 159 -10.72 -2.66 1.94
C MET A 159 -11.79 -3.00 0.90
N GLU A 160 -13.04 -3.12 1.30
CA GLU A 160 -14.17 -3.30 0.38
C GLU A 160 -14.36 -2.08 -0.51
N ASN A 161 -14.34 -0.88 0.05
CA ASN A 161 -14.44 0.36 -0.72
C ASN A 161 -13.26 0.53 -1.68
N ALA A 162 -12.05 0.18 -1.27
CA ALA A 162 -10.85 0.25 -2.12
C ALA A 162 -10.90 -0.71 -3.32
N GLN A 163 -11.72 -1.75 -3.30
CA GLN A 163 -11.93 -2.63 -4.45
C GLN A 163 -12.73 -1.94 -5.57
N HIS A 164 -13.56 -0.97 -5.23
CA HIS A 164 -14.47 -0.31 -6.16
C HIS A 164 -13.95 1.03 -6.71
N VAL A 165 -12.80 1.47 -6.26
CA VAL A 165 -12.10 2.68 -6.74
C VAL A 165 -10.99 2.26 -7.70
#